data_9dc74251c1829be8e913b589e44c3608
#
_entry.id   9dc74251c1829be8e913b589e44c3608
#
_cell.length_a   1.000
_cell.length_b   1.000
_cell.length_c   1.000
_cell.angle_alpha   90.00
_cell.angle_beta   90.00
_cell.angle_gamma   90.00
#
_symmetry.space_group_name_H-M   'P 1'
#
loop_
_entity.id
_entity.type
_entity.pdbx_description
1 polymer ?
#
loop_
_entity_poly.entity_id
_entity_poly.type
_entity_poly.pdbx_seq_one_letter_code
_entity_poly.pdbx_strand_id
1 'polypeptide(L)'
;MPIDMTKITKEMVAKALECKTADELIALAKTYGFTLTKEEAEAYLAEFEDMELDSAALEKVAGGSCNKVTIWGTDGCDQNKHLCFAGDSQVAVPGGIKCIKDLKLGDKVITLDVSGKEIIGVVTEVMQPAEEEIVEVTFSDGTLWHTTESQTLYLAHNQHCMVKFAKGKKALLRDGRTVTVTDVRYTGKRETVYDVLVGEDGDENVFFVSGIATEGYFTQRERELLKKARECKTADEVMSLAKANGITITKEEAELYIA
;
A
#
# COMPACT_ATOMS: atom_id res chain seq x y z
N MET A 1 0.81 26.45 8.41
CA MET A 1 1.54 25.38 9.10
C MET A 1 0.95 24.06 8.61
N PRO A 2 1.73 23.11 8.21
CA PRO A 2 1.17 21.82 7.80
C PRO A 2 0.40 21.21 8.96
N ILE A 3 -0.77 20.63 8.65
CA ILE A 3 -1.62 19.94 9.63
C ILE A 3 -0.85 18.75 10.17
N ASP A 4 -0.79 18.62 11.49
CA ASP A 4 -0.20 17.45 12.14
C ASP A 4 -1.15 16.24 11.95
N MET A 5 -0.86 15.44 10.93
CA MET A 5 -1.66 14.29 10.50
C MET A 5 -1.81 13.23 11.61
N THR A 6 -0.93 13.24 12.62
CA THR A 6 -1.01 12.28 13.73
C THR A 6 -2.18 12.53 14.69
N LYS A 7 -2.80 13.71 14.60
CA LYS A 7 -3.94 14.11 15.44
C LYS A 7 -5.29 13.94 14.76
N ILE A 8 -5.32 13.49 13.50
CA ILE A 8 -6.56 13.29 12.77
C ILE A 8 -7.16 11.92 13.14
N THR A 9 -8.39 11.92 13.64
CA THR A 9 -9.12 10.71 14.01
C THR A 9 -10.11 10.29 12.92
N LYS A 10 -10.53 9.02 12.89
CA LYS A 10 -11.57 8.51 11.96
C LYS A 10 -12.88 9.31 12.07
N GLU A 11 -13.27 9.72 13.29
CA GLU A 11 -14.45 10.53 13.55
C GLU A 11 -14.33 11.93 12.91
N MET A 12 -13.13 12.53 12.96
CA MET A 12 -12.87 13.81 12.30
C MET A 12 -12.98 13.69 10.78
N VAL A 13 -12.44 12.64 10.20
CA VAL A 13 -12.53 12.39 8.75
C VAL A 13 -13.97 12.13 8.33
N ALA A 14 -14.73 11.30 9.05
CA ALA A 14 -16.14 11.04 8.76
C ALA A 14 -16.96 12.34 8.78
N LYS A 15 -16.78 13.20 9.77
CA LYS A 15 -17.45 14.51 9.85
C LYS A 15 -16.98 15.48 8.76
N ALA A 16 -15.71 15.40 8.35
CA ALA A 16 -15.19 16.23 7.26
C ALA A 16 -15.83 15.85 5.91
N LEU A 17 -16.08 14.57 5.67
CA LEU A 17 -16.78 14.06 4.49
C LEU A 17 -18.27 14.48 4.43
N GLU A 18 -18.87 14.81 5.57
CA GLU A 18 -20.25 15.36 5.63
C GLU A 18 -20.32 16.84 5.28
N CYS A 19 -19.18 17.56 5.33
CA CYS A 19 -19.10 18.98 5.00
C CYS A 19 -19.27 19.18 3.49
N LYS A 20 -20.18 20.09 3.12
CA LYS A 20 -20.48 20.44 1.71
C LYS A 20 -19.88 21.77 1.28
N THR A 21 -19.35 22.54 2.21
CA THR A 21 -18.79 23.87 1.95
C THR A 21 -17.47 24.06 2.67
N ALA A 22 -16.60 24.90 2.10
CA ALA A 22 -15.32 25.24 2.71
C ALA A 22 -15.49 25.85 4.12
N ASP A 23 -16.54 26.64 4.33
CA ASP A 23 -16.81 27.27 5.61
C ASP A 23 -17.18 26.22 6.68
N GLU A 24 -17.94 25.18 6.34
CA GLU A 24 -18.26 24.06 7.23
C GLU A 24 -17.00 23.28 7.60
N LEU A 25 -16.13 22.98 6.61
CA LEU A 25 -14.90 22.27 6.82
C LEU A 25 -13.92 23.07 7.71
N ILE A 26 -13.81 24.40 7.51
CA ILE A 26 -13.03 25.29 8.36
C ILE A 26 -13.58 25.34 9.78
N ALA A 27 -14.90 25.43 9.94
CA ALA A 27 -15.54 25.41 11.25
C ALA A 27 -15.29 24.10 11.99
N LEU A 28 -15.41 22.97 11.29
CA LEU A 28 -15.12 21.64 11.84
C LEU A 28 -13.63 21.53 12.25
N ALA A 29 -12.70 21.91 11.39
CA ALA A 29 -11.28 21.89 11.68
C ALA A 29 -10.96 22.70 12.95
N LYS A 30 -11.57 23.88 13.07
CA LYS A 30 -11.39 24.74 14.25
C LYS A 30 -11.89 24.10 15.56
N THR A 31 -12.97 23.30 15.54
CA THR A 31 -13.46 22.58 16.71
C THR A 31 -12.46 21.53 17.24
N TYR A 32 -11.62 21.02 16.34
CA TYR A 32 -10.55 20.05 16.65
C TYR A 32 -9.18 20.70 16.82
N GLY A 33 -9.09 22.04 16.83
CA GLY A 33 -7.86 22.78 17.05
C GLY A 33 -6.94 22.90 15.83
N PHE A 34 -7.48 22.63 14.63
CA PHE A 34 -6.78 22.84 13.36
C PHE A 34 -7.15 24.18 12.74
N THR A 35 -6.22 24.74 11.97
CA THR A 35 -6.46 25.96 11.19
C THR A 35 -6.35 25.61 9.72
N LEU A 36 -7.43 25.83 8.96
CA LEU A 36 -7.47 25.70 7.51
C LEU A 36 -7.70 27.07 6.88
N THR A 37 -6.97 27.38 5.82
CA THR A 37 -7.33 28.50 4.95
C THR A 37 -8.50 28.12 4.04
N LYS A 38 -9.13 29.12 3.41
CA LYS A 38 -10.26 28.86 2.52
C LYS A 38 -9.81 28.08 1.28
N GLU A 39 -8.64 28.42 0.74
CA GLU A 39 -8.03 27.74 -0.40
C GLU A 39 -7.71 26.27 -0.09
N GLU A 40 -7.20 25.98 1.10
CA GLU A 40 -6.95 24.61 1.53
C GLU A 40 -8.25 23.82 1.71
N ALA A 41 -9.28 24.44 2.29
CA ALA A 41 -10.59 23.80 2.47
C ALA A 41 -11.30 23.53 1.12
N GLU A 42 -11.22 24.44 0.17
CA GLU A 42 -11.75 24.26 -1.19
C GLU A 42 -11.00 23.15 -1.93
N ALA A 43 -9.68 23.06 -1.79
CA ALA A 43 -8.88 21.99 -2.38
C ALA A 43 -9.27 20.61 -1.82
N TYR A 44 -9.44 20.49 -0.50
CA TYR A 44 -9.92 19.25 0.13
C TYR A 44 -11.32 18.85 -0.32
N LEU A 45 -12.24 19.80 -0.45
CA LEU A 45 -13.61 19.51 -0.92
C LEU A 45 -13.62 19.07 -2.38
N ALA A 46 -12.80 19.67 -3.24
CA ALA A 46 -12.65 19.24 -4.63
C ALA A 46 -12.10 17.80 -4.72
N GLU A 47 -11.17 17.42 -3.84
CA GLU A 47 -10.71 16.04 -3.74
C GLU A 47 -11.82 15.09 -3.25
N PHE A 48 -12.72 15.54 -2.39
CA PHE A 48 -13.87 14.75 -1.91
C PHE A 48 -14.98 14.64 -2.95
N GLU A 49 -15.23 15.66 -3.80
CA GLU A 49 -16.20 15.62 -4.89
C GLU A 49 -15.79 14.66 -6.03
N ASP A 50 -14.48 14.56 -6.32
CA ASP A 50 -13.95 13.54 -7.24
C ASP A 50 -14.04 12.09 -6.69
N MET A 51 -14.32 11.96 -5.39
CA MET A 51 -14.67 10.70 -4.74
C MET A 51 -16.21 10.59 -4.70
N GLU A 52 -16.87 10.24 -5.82
CA GLU A 52 -18.25 9.73 -5.80
C GLU A 52 -18.33 8.48 -4.92
N LEU A 53 -18.46 8.69 -3.62
CA LEU A 53 -18.69 7.63 -2.65
C LEU A 53 -20.19 7.30 -2.62
N ASP A 54 -20.56 6.31 -3.44
CA ASP A 54 -21.78 5.54 -3.22
C ASP A 54 -21.78 5.00 -1.78
N SER A 55 -22.91 5.12 -1.07
CA SER A 55 -23.05 4.63 0.31
C SER A 55 -22.72 3.14 0.47
N ALA A 56 -22.86 2.34 -0.60
CA ALA A 56 -22.40 0.95 -0.68
C ALA A 56 -20.86 0.82 -0.79
N ALA A 57 -20.18 1.86 -1.27
CA ALA A 57 -18.72 1.93 -1.26
C ALA A 57 -18.18 2.30 0.12
N LEU A 58 -18.91 3.07 0.91
CA LEU A 58 -18.57 3.38 2.31
C LEU A 58 -18.59 2.16 3.23
N GLU A 59 -19.54 1.24 3.05
CA GLU A 59 -19.54 -0.05 3.77
C GLU A 59 -18.36 -0.94 3.34
N LYS A 60 -17.95 -0.89 2.07
CA LYS A 60 -16.75 -1.59 1.56
C LYS A 60 -15.44 -0.90 1.96
N VAL A 61 -15.43 0.43 2.08
CA VAL A 61 -14.25 1.21 2.52
C VAL A 61 -14.06 1.13 4.04
N ALA A 62 -15.13 0.94 4.82
CA ALA A 62 -15.03 0.63 6.25
C ALA A 62 -14.34 -0.72 6.53
N GLY A 63 -14.27 -1.62 5.53
CA GLY A 63 -13.56 -2.90 5.57
C GLY A 63 -12.17 -2.90 4.92
N GLY A 64 -11.66 -1.77 4.40
CA GLY A 64 -10.44 -1.77 3.60
C GLY A 64 -9.57 -0.53 3.82
N SER A 65 -9.25 -0.18 5.07
CA SER A 65 -8.15 0.76 5.32
C SER A 65 -6.84 0.05 5.05
N CYS A 66 -6.27 0.26 3.86
CA CYS A 66 -4.90 -0.08 3.56
C CYS A 66 -3.96 0.91 4.27
N ASN A 67 -3.92 0.86 5.59
CA ASN A 67 -2.84 1.44 6.36
C ASN A 67 -1.74 0.37 6.54
N LYS A 68 -0.51 0.76 6.91
CA LYS A 68 0.62 -0.14 7.27
C LYS A 68 0.24 -1.31 8.21
N VAL A 69 -0.93 -1.28 8.80
CA VAL A 69 -1.51 -2.32 9.65
C VAL A 69 -2.01 -3.53 8.85
N THR A 70 -2.24 -3.40 7.57
CA THR A 70 -2.65 -4.51 6.70
C THR A 70 -1.54 -5.51 6.35
N ILE A 71 -0.33 -5.37 6.88
CA ILE A 71 0.64 -6.47 6.96
C ILE A 71 0.00 -7.70 7.63
N TRP A 72 -1.00 -7.49 8.48
CA TRP A 72 -1.73 -8.49 9.23
C TRP A 72 -2.99 -9.00 8.52
N GLY A 73 -3.22 -8.62 7.27
CA GLY A 73 -4.30 -9.06 6.37
C GLY A 73 -5.48 -9.74 7.06
N THR A 74 -6.50 -8.96 7.41
CA THR A 74 -7.75 -9.46 7.98
C THR A 74 -8.55 -10.37 7.03
N ASP A 75 -8.10 -10.54 5.80
CA ASP A 75 -8.74 -11.37 4.77
C ASP A 75 -8.15 -12.77 4.68
N GLY A 76 -7.63 -13.33 5.79
CA GLY A 76 -7.08 -14.69 5.80
C GLY A 76 -6.03 -14.82 4.70
N CYS A 77 -5.00 -14.00 4.72
CA CYS A 77 -3.89 -14.10 3.78
C CYS A 77 -3.37 -15.53 3.82
N ASP A 78 -3.80 -16.31 2.84
CA ASP A 78 -3.28 -17.65 2.65
C ASP A 78 -1.76 -17.50 2.56
N GLN A 79 -1.05 -18.14 3.49
CA GLN A 79 0.41 -18.02 3.64
C GLN A 79 1.17 -18.42 2.39
N ASN A 80 0.46 -18.97 1.40
CA ASN A 80 0.97 -19.39 0.11
C ASN A 80 0.74 -18.34 -1.00
N LYS A 81 0.11 -17.19 -0.73
CA LYS A 81 -0.06 -16.14 -1.74
C LYS A 81 1.18 -15.26 -1.78
N HIS A 82 1.93 -15.41 -2.84
CA HIS A 82 3.15 -14.64 -3.09
C HIS A 82 2.81 -13.25 -3.63
N LEU A 83 3.49 -12.22 -3.12
CA LEU A 83 3.56 -10.88 -3.70
C LEU A 83 4.55 -10.97 -4.86
N CYS A 84 4.09 -11.00 -6.12
CA CYS A 84 5.01 -11.34 -7.21
C CYS A 84 4.58 -10.77 -8.56
N PHE A 85 5.56 -10.66 -9.44
CA PHE A 85 5.42 -10.25 -10.83
C PHE A 85 5.80 -11.37 -11.79
N ALA A 86 5.21 -11.37 -13.00
CA ALA A 86 5.69 -12.17 -14.11
C ALA A 86 7.14 -11.80 -14.46
N GLY A 87 7.92 -12.78 -14.91
CA GLY A 87 9.37 -12.67 -15.01
C GLY A 87 9.92 -11.61 -15.96
N ASP A 88 9.14 -11.15 -16.93
CA ASP A 88 9.49 -10.08 -17.89
C ASP A 88 9.15 -8.66 -17.38
N SER A 89 8.60 -8.54 -16.20
CA SER A 89 8.30 -7.25 -15.56
C SER A 89 9.57 -6.41 -15.39
N GLN A 90 9.52 -5.16 -15.83
CA GLN A 90 10.67 -4.27 -15.96
C GLN A 90 10.89 -3.46 -14.68
N VAL A 91 11.93 -3.79 -13.93
CA VAL A 91 12.35 -3.08 -12.72
C VAL A 91 13.30 -1.96 -13.05
N ALA A 92 13.11 -0.77 -12.44
CA ALA A 92 14.01 0.36 -12.59
C ALA A 92 15.34 0.11 -11.88
N VAL A 93 16.44 0.23 -12.64
CA VAL A 93 17.81 0.12 -12.13
C VAL A 93 18.60 1.40 -12.47
N PRO A 94 19.74 1.68 -11.81
CA PRO A 94 20.58 2.81 -12.18
C PRO A 94 20.99 2.72 -13.66
N GLY A 95 20.58 3.75 -14.43
CA GLY A 95 20.89 3.86 -15.86
C GLY A 95 19.95 3.07 -16.80
N GLY A 96 18.87 2.43 -16.32
CA GLY A 96 17.96 1.73 -17.20
C GLY A 96 16.90 0.88 -16.50
N ILE A 97 16.61 -0.26 -17.10
CA ILE A 97 15.65 -1.26 -16.64
C ILE A 97 16.25 -2.65 -16.71
N LYS A 98 15.76 -3.58 -15.88
CA LYS A 98 16.13 -4.99 -15.87
C LYS A 98 14.88 -5.84 -15.62
N CYS A 99 14.74 -6.99 -16.29
CA CYS A 99 13.65 -7.92 -15.98
C CYS A 99 13.77 -8.45 -14.55
N ILE A 100 12.64 -8.57 -13.83
CA ILE A 100 12.65 -9.01 -12.43
C ILE A 100 13.29 -10.41 -12.27
N LYS A 101 13.05 -11.32 -13.20
CA LYS A 101 13.66 -12.67 -13.23
C LYS A 101 15.19 -12.67 -13.32
N ASP A 102 15.79 -11.60 -13.82
CA ASP A 102 17.23 -11.47 -14.02
C ASP A 102 17.92 -10.75 -12.84
N LEU A 103 17.15 -10.20 -11.88
CA LEU A 103 17.69 -9.58 -10.67
C LEU A 103 18.36 -10.62 -9.78
N LYS A 104 19.44 -10.20 -9.15
CA LYS A 104 20.28 -11.05 -8.28
C LYS A 104 20.60 -10.32 -6.98
N LEU A 105 20.93 -11.08 -5.97
CA LEU A 105 21.49 -10.56 -4.72
C LEU A 105 22.63 -9.59 -5.01
N GLY A 106 22.59 -8.40 -4.43
CA GLY A 106 23.58 -7.34 -4.60
C GLY A 106 23.34 -6.42 -5.81
N ASP A 107 22.36 -6.72 -6.67
CA ASP A 107 21.98 -5.79 -7.76
C ASP A 107 21.45 -4.48 -7.19
N LYS A 108 21.76 -3.39 -7.89
CA LYS A 108 21.27 -2.05 -7.54
C LYS A 108 19.94 -1.80 -8.24
N VAL A 109 18.96 -1.28 -7.50
CA VAL A 109 17.65 -0.89 -8.00
C VAL A 109 17.31 0.53 -7.54
N ILE A 110 16.37 1.16 -8.22
CA ILE A 110 15.84 2.45 -7.79
C ILE A 110 14.73 2.20 -6.76
N THR A 111 14.84 2.83 -5.60
CA THR A 111 13.91 2.73 -4.47
C THR A 111 13.61 4.10 -3.88
N LEU A 112 12.78 4.13 -2.83
CA LEU A 112 12.46 5.34 -2.07
C LEU A 112 13.00 5.20 -0.64
N ASP A 113 13.51 6.30 -0.08
CA ASP A 113 13.76 6.39 1.35
C ASP A 113 12.46 6.69 2.12
N VAL A 114 12.52 6.68 3.45
CA VAL A 114 11.39 6.95 4.35
C VAL A 114 10.73 8.33 4.15
N SER A 115 11.41 9.25 3.45
CA SER A 115 10.88 10.56 3.09
C SER A 115 10.17 10.56 1.72
N GLY A 116 10.19 9.43 1.01
CA GLY A 116 9.66 9.30 -0.36
C GLY A 116 10.61 9.82 -1.44
N LYS A 117 11.90 10.07 -1.11
CA LYS A 117 12.90 10.51 -2.08
C LYS A 117 13.53 9.31 -2.77
N GLU A 118 13.74 9.42 -4.09
CA GLU A 118 14.44 8.41 -4.87
C GLU A 118 15.90 8.24 -4.40
N ILE A 119 16.27 7.00 -4.12
CA ILE A 119 17.62 6.57 -3.77
C ILE A 119 17.99 5.31 -4.53
N ILE A 120 19.24 4.88 -4.43
CA ILE A 120 19.71 3.59 -4.94
C ILE A 120 19.70 2.60 -3.79
N GLY A 121 18.85 1.58 -3.88
CA GLY A 121 18.82 0.45 -2.97
C GLY A 121 19.58 -0.74 -3.54
N VAL A 122 19.69 -1.78 -2.73
CA VAL A 122 20.36 -3.04 -3.07
C VAL A 122 19.37 -4.19 -2.91
N VAL A 123 19.36 -5.14 -3.82
CA VAL A 123 18.60 -6.39 -3.69
C VAL A 123 19.26 -7.23 -2.60
N THR A 124 18.57 -7.41 -1.47
CA THR A 124 19.06 -8.14 -0.30
C THR A 124 18.53 -9.57 -0.21
N GLU A 125 17.44 -9.86 -0.91
CA GLU A 125 16.90 -11.22 -1.05
C GLU A 125 16.24 -11.37 -2.44
N VAL A 126 16.31 -12.55 -3.00
CA VAL A 126 15.58 -12.95 -4.21
C VAL A 126 14.68 -14.11 -3.81
N MET A 127 13.37 -13.95 -4.02
CA MET A 127 12.40 -14.99 -3.70
C MET A 127 12.56 -16.21 -4.62
N GLN A 128 12.31 -17.41 -4.08
CA GLN A 128 12.24 -18.62 -4.91
C GLN A 128 11.07 -18.49 -5.89
N PRO A 129 11.31 -18.67 -7.21
CA PRO A 129 10.24 -18.60 -8.21
C PRO A 129 9.13 -19.60 -7.91
N ALA A 130 7.89 -19.18 -8.12
CA ALA A 130 6.69 -19.98 -7.88
C ALA A 130 5.74 -19.91 -9.08
N GLU A 131 4.87 -20.90 -9.25
CA GLU A 131 3.80 -20.90 -10.26
C GLU A 131 2.52 -20.34 -9.65
N GLU A 132 2.09 -19.16 -10.11
CA GLU A 132 0.93 -18.45 -9.59
C GLU A 132 -0.06 -18.03 -10.68
N GLU A 133 -1.31 -17.80 -10.29
CA GLU A 133 -2.32 -17.24 -11.17
C GLU A 133 -2.03 -15.76 -11.43
N ILE A 134 -2.08 -15.36 -12.70
CA ILE A 134 -1.75 -13.99 -13.12
C ILE A 134 -2.99 -13.13 -13.24
N VAL A 135 -2.87 -11.95 -12.64
CA VAL A 135 -3.78 -10.82 -12.80
C VAL A 135 -3.13 -9.79 -13.71
N GLU A 136 -3.88 -9.32 -14.70
CA GLU A 136 -3.49 -8.20 -15.55
C GLU A 136 -4.05 -6.91 -14.96
N VAL A 137 -3.17 -5.94 -14.70
CA VAL A 137 -3.54 -4.61 -14.20
C VAL A 137 -3.32 -3.60 -15.31
N THR A 138 -4.35 -2.85 -15.67
CA THR A 138 -4.29 -1.78 -16.66
C THR A 138 -4.28 -0.43 -15.99
N PHE A 139 -3.35 0.43 -16.40
CA PHE A 139 -3.25 1.80 -15.92
C PHE A 139 -3.71 2.82 -16.98
N SER A 140 -4.08 4.01 -16.53
CA SER A 140 -4.66 5.06 -17.40
C SER A 140 -3.70 5.62 -18.46
N ASP A 141 -2.40 5.39 -18.33
CA ASP A 141 -1.36 5.75 -19.30
C ASP A 141 -1.08 4.63 -20.31
N GLY A 142 -1.81 3.51 -20.23
CA GLY A 142 -1.64 2.34 -21.08
C GLY A 142 -0.60 1.33 -20.56
N THR A 143 0.05 1.59 -19.44
CA THR A 143 0.94 0.61 -18.78
C THR A 143 0.15 -0.62 -18.37
N LEU A 144 0.77 -1.79 -18.52
CA LEU A 144 0.22 -3.08 -18.11
C LEU A 144 1.17 -3.74 -17.11
N TRP A 145 0.60 -4.32 -16.05
CA TRP A 145 1.30 -5.25 -15.17
C TRP A 145 0.72 -6.65 -15.29
N HIS A 146 1.59 -7.65 -15.25
CA HIS A 146 1.23 -9.05 -15.03
C HIS A 146 1.79 -9.45 -13.66
N THR A 147 0.90 -9.69 -12.72
CA THR A 147 1.26 -9.85 -11.31
C THR A 147 0.29 -10.78 -10.60
N THR A 148 0.55 -11.12 -9.34
CA THR A 148 -0.40 -11.83 -8.48
C THR A 148 -1.45 -10.87 -7.91
N GLU A 149 -2.62 -11.37 -7.53
CA GLU A 149 -3.71 -10.56 -6.94
C GLU A 149 -3.31 -9.88 -5.62
N SER A 150 -2.38 -10.51 -4.90
CA SER A 150 -1.88 -10.05 -3.60
C SER A 150 -0.76 -9.01 -3.71
N GLN A 151 -0.19 -8.78 -4.91
CA GLN A 151 0.85 -7.78 -5.09
C GLN A 151 0.41 -6.42 -4.56
N THR A 152 1.33 -5.72 -3.89
CA THR A 152 1.04 -4.44 -3.25
C THR A 152 1.40 -3.28 -4.15
N LEU A 153 0.43 -2.42 -4.43
CA LEU A 153 0.59 -1.16 -5.13
C LEU A 153 0.91 -0.07 -4.12
N TYR A 154 1.95 0.72 -4.39
CA TYR A 154 2.29 1.88 -3.58
C TYR A 154 1.53 3.11 -4.11
N LEU A 155 0.72 3.70 -3.25
CA LEU A 155 -0.13 4.85 -3.57
C LEU A 155 0.52 6.15 -3.07
N ALA A 156 -0.02 7.29 -3.50
CA ALA A 156 0.37 8.57 -2.93
C ALA A 156 0.19 8.58 -1.39
N HIS A 157 0.98 9.41 -0.70
CA HIS A 157 0.93 9.60 0.76
C HIS A 157 1.27 8.34 1.59
N ASN A 158 2.20 7.52 1.12
CA ASN A 158 2.66 6.29 1.80
C ASN A 158 1.51 5.32 2.12
N GLN A 159 0.51 5.25 1.25
CA GLN A 159 -0.56 4.28 1.32
C GLN A 159 -0.24 3.07 0.45
N HIS A 160 -0.78 1.92 0.81
CA HIS A 160 -0.58 0.66 0.10
C HIS A 160 -1.93 0.03 -0.21
N CYS A 161 -2.03 -0.70 -1.33
CA CYS A 161 -3.25 -1.40 -1.70
C CYS A 161 -2.91 -2.68 -2.46
N MET A 162 -3.51 -3.80 -2.09
CA MET A 162 -3.40 -5.00 -2.90
C MET A 162 -4.04 -4.79 -4.27
N VAL A 163 -3.44 -5.35 -5.31
CA VAL A 163 -3.89 -5.25 -6.70
C VAL A 163 -5.36 -5.62 -6.87
N LYS A 164 -5.84 -6.67 -6.21
CA LYS A 164 -7.25 -7.08 -6.27
C LYS A 164 -8.27 -5.99 -5.87
N PHE A 165 -7.82 -4.98 -5.09
CA PHE A 165 -8.65 -3.85 -4.64
C PHE A 165 -8.22 -2.51 -5.26
N ALA A 166 -7.32 -2.53 -6.24
CA ALA A 166 -6.66 -1.33 -6.74
C ALA A 166 -7.46 -0.57 -7.81
N LYS A 167 -8.53 -1.13 -8.38
CA LYS A 167 -9.32 -0.47 -9.42
C LYS A 167 -9.82 0.91 -8.93
N GLY A 168 -9.54 1.96 -9.72
CA GLY A 168 -9.84 3.35 -9.39
C GLY A 168 -8.80 4.04 -8.47
N LYS A 169 -7.82 3.30 -7.92
CA LYS A 169 -6.78 3.89 -7.07
C LYS A 169 -5.70 4.57 -7.90
N LYS A 170 -5.04 5.57 -7.29
CA LYS A 170 -3.94 6.34 -7.90
C LYS A 170 -2.60 5.80 -7.39
N ALA A 171 -1.86 5.11 -8.24
CA ALA A 171 -0.53 4.60 -7.96
C ALA A 171 0.53 5.69 -8.14
N LEU A 172 1.59 5.64 -7.33
CA LEU A 172 2.70 6.58 -7.41
C LEU A 172 3.62 6.22 -8.58
N LEU A 173 3.93 7.21 -9.43
CA LEU A 173 4.96 7.12 -10.46
C LEU A 173 6.33 7.55 -9.91
N ARG A 174 7.40 7.06 -10.53
CA ARG A 174 8.78 7.41 -10.19
C ARG A 174 9.05 8.91 -10.22
N ASP A 175 8.38 9.67 -11.09
CA ASP A 175 8.53 11.12 -11.18
C ASP A 175 7.68 11.92 -10.17
N GLY A 176 7.04 11.24 -9.23
CA GLY A 176 6.18 11.82 -8.19
C GLY A 176 4.73 12.10 -8.63
N ARG A 177 4.40 11.92 -9.91
CA ARG A 177 3.01 11.96 -10.38
C ARG A 177 2.27 10.70 -10.01
N THR A 178 0.99 10.64 -10.33
CA THR A 178 0.17 9.44 -10.12
C THR A 178 -0.43 8.95 -11.43
N VAL A 179 -0.71 7.65 -11.49
CA VAL A 179 -1.43 6.99 -12.57
C VAL A 179 -2.60 6.20 -11.97
N THR A 180 -3.76 6.21 -12.64
CA THR A 180 -4.95 5.53 -12.13
C THR A 180 -5.00 4.08 -12.61
N VAL A 181 -5.32 3.14 -11.74
CA VAL A 181 -5.66 1.76 -12.12
C VAL A 181 -7.06 1.75 -12.75
N THR A 182 -7.13 1.49 -14.03
CA THR A 182 -8.41 1.49 -14.78
C THR A 182 -9.09 0.13 -14.77
N ASP A 183 -8.32 -0.96 -14.75
CA ASP A 183 -8.87 -2.31 -14.68
C ASP A 183 -7.94 -3.29 -13.97
N VAL A 184 -8.55 -4.33 -13.39
CA VAL A 184 -7.87 -5.49 -12.79
C VAL A 184 -8.59 -6.74 -13.26
N ARG A 185 -7.93 -7.58 -14.06
CA ARG A 185 -8.53 -8.70 -14.74
C ARG A 185 -7.77 -10.00 -14.45
N TYR A 186 -8.47 -11.00 -13.95
CA TYR A 186 -7.93 -12.36 -13.81
C TYR A 186 -7.78 -12.99 -15.18
N THR A 187 -6.57 -13.46 -15.49
CA THR A 187 -6.26 -14.00 -16.83
C THR A 187 -6.64 -15.47 -16.97
N GLY A 188 -6.79 -16.18 -15.85
CA GLY A 188 -6.94 -17.65 -15.81
C GLY A 188 -5.65 -18.40 -16.19
N LYS A 189 -4.54 -17.69 -16.39
CA LYS A 189 -3.23 -18.27 -16.69
C LYS A 189 -2.39 -18.38 -15.43
N ARG A 190 -1.56 -19.41 -15.36
CA ARG A 190 -0.50 -19.55 -14.35
C ARG A 190 0.84 -19.33 -15.01
N GLU A 191 1.71 -18.58 -14.38
CA GLU A 191 3.07 -18.29 -14.86
C GLU A 191 4.05 -18.33 -13.69
N THR A 192 5.32 -18.54 -14.01
CA THR A 192 6.39 -18.41 -13.01
C THR A 192 6.54 -16.95 -12.63
N VAL A 193 6.41 -16.66 -11.35
CA VAL A 193 6.49 -15.32 -10.79
C VAL A 193 7.71 -15.13 -9.91
N TYR A 194 8.11 -13.87 -9.75
CA TYR A 194 9.35 -13.44 -9.10
C TYR A 194 9.09 -12.25 -8.19
N ASP A 195 9.86 -12.17 -7.11
CA ASP A 195 9.92 -10.96 -6.29
C ASP A 195 11.30 -10.80 -5.65
N VAL A 196 11.59 -9.60 -5.17
CA VAL A 196 12.84 -9.24 -4.53
C VAL A 196 12.59 -8.40 -3.28
N LEU A 197 13.48 -8.52 -2.31
CA LEU A 197 13.58 -7.60 -1.19
C LEU A 197 14.63 -6.56 -1.51
N VAL A 198 14.30 -5.28 -1.30
CA VAL A 198 15.19 -4.14 -1.56
C VAL A 198 15.43 -3.38 -0.27
N GLY A 199 16.71 -3.06 0.02
CA GLY A 199 17.09 -2.34 1.23
C GLY A 199 17.37 -3.25 2.43
N GLU A 200 17.75 -2.64 3.57
CA GLU A 200 17.98 -3.32 4.84
C GLU A 200 16.71 -3.35 5.69
N ASP A 201 16.71 -4.16 6.78
CA ASP A 201 15.59 -4.19 7.74
C ASP A 201 15.31 -2.79 8.31
N GLY A 202 14.11 -2.28 8.03
CA GLY A 202 13.66 -0.95 8.46
C GLY A 202 13.56 0.08 7.33
N ASP A 203 14.09 -0.22 6.15
CA ASP A 203 13.86 0.58 4.95
C ASP A 203 12.49 0.25 4.34
N GLU A 204 11.93 1.22 3.61
CA GLU A 204 10.74 0.96 2.81
C GLU A 204 11.16 0.04 1.64
N ASN A 205 10.61 -1.18 1.60
CA ASN A 205 10.89 -2.16 0.54
C ASN A 205 10.10 -1.81 -0.73
N VAL A 206 10.28 -0.59 -1.22
CA VAL A 206 9.60 -0.06 -2.40
C VAL A 206 10.55 -0.06 -3.58
N PHE A 207 10.09 -0.51 -4.74
CA PHE A 207 10.82 -0.38 -6.00
C PHE A 207 9.85 -0.05 -7.14
N PHE A 208 10.36 0.18 -8.35
CA PHE A 208 9.52 0.60 -9.48
C PHE A 208 9.48 -0.47 -10.54
N VAL A 209 8.27 -0.92 -10.89
CA VAL A 209 7.99 -1.81 -12.01
C VAL A 209 7.28 -1.02 -13.10
N SER A 210 7.88 -0.97 -14.30
CA SER A 210 7.39 -0.15 -15.43
C SER A 210 7.15 1.32 -15.04
N GLY A 211 7.99 1.85 -14.12
CA GLY A 211 7.90 3.23 -13.64
C GLY A 211 6.88 3.48 -12.54
N ILE A 212 6.13 2.47 -12.10
CA ILE A 212 5.10 2.55 -11.05
C ILE A 212 5.64 1.93 -9.77
N ALA A 213 5.44 2.59 -8.64
CA ALA A 213 5.92 2.14 -7.34
C ALA A 213 5.12 0.93 -6.84
N THR A 214 5.84 -0.03 -6.32
CA THR A 214 5.31 -1.26 -5.72
C THR A 214 6.13 -1.62 -4.49
N GLU A 215 5.56 -2.40 -3.61
CA GLU A 215 6.25 -2.95 -2.45
C GLU A 215 6.65 -4.38 -2.74
N GLY A 216 7.87 -4.74 -2.35
CA GLY A 216 8.37 -6.10 -2.52
C GLY A 216 7.93 -7.03 -1.38
N TYR A 217 8.50 -8.23 -1.39
CA TYR A 217 8.21 -9.29 -0.45
C TYR A 217 8.49 -8.87 1.01
N PHE A 218 7.80 -9.50 1.96
CA PHE A 218 7.99 -9.22 3.39
C PHE A 218 9.44 -9.42 3.84
N THR A 219 9.97 -8.48 4.61
CA THR A 219 11.27 -8.58 5.26
C THR A 219 11.32 -9.80 6.18
N GLN A 220 12.52 -10.31 6.50
CA GLN A 220 12.67 -11.39 7.47
C GLN A 220 12.03 -11.03 8.82
N ARG A 221 12.19 -9.77 9.26
CA ARG A 221 11.60 -9.26 10.49
C ARG A 221 10.06 -9.33 10.45
N GLU A 222 9.45 -8.93 9.35
CA GLU A 222 7.99 -8.99 9.19
C GLU A 222 7.49 -10.44 9.17
N ARG A 223 8.19 -11.34 8.47
CA ARG A 223 7.88 -12.77 8.47
C ARG A 223 7.96 -13.39 9.88
N GLU A 224 9.00 -13.06 10.66
CA GLU A 224 9.14 -13.51 12.05
C GLU A 224 8.04 -12.94 12.95
N LEU A 225 7.67 -11.67 12.74
CA LEU A 225 6.59 -11.02 13.48
C LEU A 225 5.24 -11.68 13.18
N LEU A 226 4.94 -11.94 11.91
CA LEU A 226 3.76 -12.68 11.48
C LEU A 226 3.69 -14.08 12.09
N LYS A 227 4.84 -14.78 12.13
CA LYS A 227 4.91 -16.09 12.78
C LYS A 227 4.57 -16.03 14.27
N LYS A 228 5.14 -15.06 15.00
CA LYS A 228 4.84 -14.84 16.43
C LYS A 228 3.38 -14.46 16.66
N ALA A 229 2.81 -13.65 15.77
CA ALA A 229 1.42 -13.24 15.89
C ALA A 229 0.45 -14.44 15.77
N ARG A 230 0.77 -15.42 14.94
CA ARG A 230 0.00 -16.66 14.81
C ARG A 230 0.06 -17.57 16.03
N GLU A 231 1.07 -17.42 16.85
CA GLU A 231 1.19 -18.14 18.13
C GLU A 231 0.35 -17.49 19.23
N CYS A 232 -0.09 -16.22 19.03
CA CYS A 232 -0.98 -15.52 19.93
C CYS A 232 -2.37 -16.16 19.96
N LYS A 233 -2.96 -16.27 21.15
CA LYS A 233 -4.26 -16.89 21.38
C LYS A 233 -5.35 -15.88 21.72
N THR A 234 -4.97 -14.64 21.98
CA THR A 234 -5.88 -13.57 22.37
C THR A 234 -5.56 -12.27 21.64
N ALA A 235 -6.57 -11.44 21.40
CA ALA A 235 -6.40 -10.11 20.82
C ALA A 235 -5.40 -9.25 21.62
N ASP A 236 -5.41 -9.37 22.95
CA ASP A 236 -4.50 -8.60 23.83
C ASP A 236 -3.03 -9.02 23.62
N GLU A 237 -2.76 -10.30 23.36
CA GLU A 237 -1.42 -10.77 22.99
C GLU A 237 -0.98 -10.23 21.64
N VAL A 238 -1.85 -10.24 20.61
CA VAL A 238 -1.58 -9.65 19.30
C VAL A 238 -1.31 -8.15 19.41
N MET A 239 -2.15 -7.41 20.15
CA MET A 239 -1.96 -5.98 20.40
C MET A 239 -0.65 -5.68 21.13
N SER A 240 -0.28 -6.51 22.12
CA SER A 240 0.96 -6.39 22.87
C SER A 240 2.17 -6.62 21.97
N LEU A 241 2.11 -7.64 21.12
CA LEU A 241 3.15 -7.95 20.15
C LEU A 241 3.30 -6.83 19.11
N ALA A 242 2.19 -6.33 18.56
CA ALA A 242 2.18 -5.21 17.64
C ALA A 242 2.81 -3.95 18.27
N LYS A 243 2.38 -3.59 19.48
CA LYS A 243 2.92 -2.43 20.22
C LYS A 243 4.42 -2.56 20.51
N ALA A 244 4.90 -3.75 20.87
CA ALA A 244 6.32 -4.01 21.11
C ALA A 244 7.18 -3.83 19.83
N ASN A 245 6.57 -3.89 18.64
CA ASN A 245 7.22 -3.70 17.34
C ASN A 245 6.88 -2.35 16.68
N GLY A 246 6.30 -1.39 17.46
CA GLY A 246 5.98 -0.05 16.96
C GLY A 246 4.72 0.02 16.08
N ILE A 247 3.93 -1.06 16.02
CA ILE A 247 2.70 -1.16 15.24
C ILE A 247 1.51 -0.86 16.15
N THR A 248 0.58 -0.02 15.68
CA THR A 248 -0.66 0.28 16.39
C THR A 248 -1.82 -0.37 15.67
N ILE A 249 -2.53 -1.26 16.35
CA ILE A 249 -3.74 -1.92 15.85
C ILE A 249 -4.87 -1.73 16.86
N THR A 250 -6.12 -1.74 16.37
CA THR A 250 -7.31 -1.74 17.22
C THR A 250 -7.58 -3.14 17.76
N LYS A 251 -8.47 -3.23 18.76
CA LYS A 251 -8.87 -4.52 19.32
C LYS A 251 -9.64 -5.36 18.30
N GLU A 252 -10.49 -4.70 17.52
CA GLU A 252 -11.26 -5.32 16.45
C GLU A 252 -10.34 -5.94 15.38
N GLU A 253 -9.28 -5.23 15.00
CA GLU A 253 -8.27 -5.74 14.06
C GLU A 253 -7.52 -6.94 14.65
N ALA A 254 -7.18 -6.88 15.94
CA ALA A 254 -6.53 -7.99 16.62
C ALA A 254 -7.44 -9.23 16.77
N GLU A 255 -8.75 -9.03 17.01
CA GLU A 255 -9.74 -10.12 17.09
C GLU A 255 -9.92 -10.84 15.74
N LEU A 256 -9.95 -10.09 14.62
CA LEU A 256 -9.99 -10.66 13.28
C LEU A 256 -8.77 -11.54 12.95
N TYR A 257 -7.65 -11.28 13.63
CA TYR A 257 -6.42 -12.03 13.42
C TYR A 257 -6.42 -13.42 14.07
N ILE A 258 -7.24 -13.62 15.10
CA ILE A 258 -7.30 -14.87 15.89
C ILE A 258 -8.50 -15.73 15.47
N ALA A 259 -9.49 -15.13 14.76
CA ALA A 259 -10.68 -15.82 14.28
C ALA A 259 -10.38 -16.70 13.08
#